data_6242228995971c44b2b39d19af99f506
#
_entry.id   6242228995971c44b2b39d19af99f506
#
_cell.length_a   1.000
_cell.length_b   1.000
_cell.length_c   1.000
_cell.angle_alpha   90.00
_cell.angle_beta   90.00
_cell.angle_gamma   90.00
#
_symmetry.space_group_name_H-M   'P 1'
#
loop_
_entity.id
_entity.type
_entity.pdbx_description
1 polymer ?
#
loop_
_entity_poly.entity_id
_entity_poly.type
_entity_poly.pdbx_seq_one_letter_code
_entity_poly.pdbx_strand_id
1 'polypeptide(L)'
;MASDNLYTSCTQCPRNCKVDRTQTTGFCTQTEKLRAAVACLHFGEEPLVTVFGGSGTIFLTGCNLRCAFCQNYQISQQNMGRDLSREEFAEICLRLQDAGAENINLVTPSHHIPLLAGFLTEARKRGLTLPVCWNSSGYDSPHMLELLDGLVTIWLPDFKTLSSELSESLFGAKNYPEASKKALTWMIEHNPLNIVQVEKDGVKKDKILQGVIIRHLFLPGRFMETADVLDWLKQNADGKAIISLMSQYTPVPFKGTEAELARRRKALSVIENRLVNTTEDADLRDLIDAYDFEYLFYQDLSTDTDWLPDFTRPQPFSNALAKVIWHWNENFTTKF
;
A
#
# COMPACT_ATOMS: atom_id res chain seq x y z
N MET A 1 18.38 -13.85 -15.52
CA MET A 1 19.45 -14.64 -14.85
C MET A 1 19.88 -13.97 -13.55
N ALA A 2 19.08 -13.87 -12.51
CA ALA A 2 19.51 -13.48 -11.14
C ALA A 2 18.39 -13.58 -10.10
N SER A 3 17.17 -14.01 -10.46
CA SER A 3 16.03 -14.04 -9.50
C SER A 3 16.17 -15.15 -8.45
N ASP A 4 16.78 -16.29 -8.80
CA ASP A 4 16.82 -17.46 -7.92
C ASP A 4 17.71 -17.23 -6.68
N ASN A 5 18.75 -16.41 -6.79
CA ASN A 5 19.63 -16.11 -5.67
C ASN A 5 19.03 -15.13 -4.64
N LEU A 6 18.05 -14.31 -5.04
CA LEU A 6 17.43 -13.32 -4.15
C LEU A 6 16.44 -13.92 -3.14
N TYR A 7 16.01 -15.17 -3.36
CA TYR A 7 15.12 -15.90 -2.44
C TYR A 7 15.88 -16.86 -1.53
N THR A 8 17.05 -17.38 -1.94
CA THR A 8 17.87 -18.31 -1.13
C THR A 8 18.59 -17.61 0.03
N SER A 9 18.74 -16.27 -0.04
CA SER A 9 19.23 -15.43 1.05
C SER A 9 18.52 -14.08 0.99
N CYS A 10 17.30 -14.02 1.51
CA CYS A 10 16.37 -12.90 1.29
C CYS A 10 16.85 -11.55 1.83
N THR A 11 17.10 -10.62 0.92
CA THR A 11 17.48 -9.22 1.19
C THR A 11 16.57 -8.22 0.46
N GLN A 12 15.37 -8.65 0.04
CA GLN A 12 14.49 -7.87 -0.84
C GLN A 12 13.89 -6.61 -0.21
N CYS A 13 13.87 -6.52 1.10
CA CYS A 13 13.36 -5.36 1.83
C CYS A 13 14.28 -5.01 3.00
N PRO A 14 14.11 -3.86 3.68
CA PRO A 14 14.97 -3.45 4.78
C PRO A 14 15.00 -4.38 6.00
N ARG A 15 14.12 -5.41 6.05
CA ARG A 15 14.20 -6.50 7.05
C ARG A 15 15.47 -7.29 6.95
N ASN A 16 15.97 -7.47 5.72
CA ASN A 16 17.23 -8.20 5.46
C ASN A 16 17.30 -9.53 6.23
N CYS A 17 16.25 -10.35 6.11
CA CYS A 17 16.05 -11.57 6.93
C CYS A 17 17.14 -12.62 6.67
N LYS A 18 17.76 -12.66 5.48
CA LYS A 18 18.78 -13.64 5.04
C LYS A 18 18.31 -15.10 5.12
N VAL A 19 17.00 -15.34 5.20
CA VAL A 19 16.45 -16.69 5.18
C VAL A 19 16.35 -17.21 3.74
N ASP A 20 16.41 -18.52 3.59
CA ASP A 20 16.11 -19.21 2.34
C ASP A 20 14.58 -19.35 2.20
N ARG A 21 13.97 -18.49 1.39
CA ARG A 21 12.51 -18.47 1.17
C ARG A 21 12.02 -19.57 0.25
N THR A 22 12.92 -20.35 -0.34
CA THR A 22 12.55 -21.58 -1.08
C THR A 22 12.24 -22.73 -0.12
N GLN A 23 12.75 -22.67 1.12
CA GLN A 23 12.60 -23.71 2.15
C GLN A 23 11.74 -23.25 3.35
N THR A 24 11.72 -21.96 3.64
CA THR A 24 11.02 -21.41 4.81
C THR A 24 10.38 -20.08 4.46
N THR A 25 9.75 -19.41 5.42
CA THR A 25 9.16 -18.09 5.25
C THR A 25 10.04 -17.00 5.84
N GLY A 26 10.02 -15.81 5.20
CA GLY A 26 10.61 -14.60 5.77
C GLY A 26 9.78 -14.01 6.91
N PHE A 27 10.20 -12.84 7.44
CA PHE A 27 9.41 -12.06 8.37
C PHE A 27 8.00 -11.74 7.83
N CYS A 28 7.89 -11.58 6.51
CA CYS A 28 6.64 -11.36 5.78
C CYS A 28 5.69 -12.56 5.76
N THR A 29 6.07 -13.70 6.34
CA THR A 29 5.33 -14.97 6.34
C THR A 29 5.18 -15.61 4.95
N GLN A 30 5.96 -15.17 3.95
CA GLN A 30 5.88 -15.66 2.57
C GLN A 30 7.15 -16.42 2.15
N THR A 31 6.94 -17.42 1.29
CA THR A 31 7.97 -18.14 0.54
C THR A 31 8.36 -17.37 -0.73
N GLU A 32 9.02 -18.02 -1.71
CA GLU A 32 9.30 -17.44 -3.03
C GLU A 32 8.05 -17.30 -3.93
N LYS A 33 6.92 -17.89 -3.53
CA LYS A 33 5.69 -17.87 -4.32
C LYS A 33 4.89 -16.60 -4.07
N LEU A 34 4.35 -16.03 -5.14
CA LEU A 34 3.39 -14.92 -5.02
C LEU A 34 2.06 -15.42 -4.49
N ARG A 35 1.56 -14.78 -3.46
CA ARG A 35 0.25 -15.10 -2.86
C ARG A 35 -0.63 -13.87 -2.83
N ALA A 36 -1.90 -14.03 -3.21
CA ALA A 36 -2.88 -12.95 -3.20
C ALA A 36 -4.23 -13.42 -2.65
N ALA A 37 -5.02 -12.48 -2.15
CA ALA A 37 -6.33 -12.76 -1.56
C ALA A 37 -7.49 -12.31 -2.45
N VAL A 38 -7.44 -11.10 -2.99
CA VAL A 38 -8.54 -10.50 -3.75
C VAL A 38 -7.99 -9.60 -4.85
N ALA A 39 -8.68 -9.54 -5.97
CA ALA A 39 -8.54 -8.49 -6.98
C ALA A 39 -9.91 -7.85 -7.23
N CYS A 40 -9.97 -6.52 -7.21
CA CYS A 40 -11.22 -5.78 -7.37
C CYS A 40 -11.01 -4.43 -8.05
N LEU A 41 -12.08 -3.87 -8.60
CA LEU A 41 -12.16 -2.44 -8.85
C LEU A 41 -12.42 -1.76 -7.50
N HIS A 42 -11.49 -0.97 -7.02
CA HIS A 42 -11.60 -0.22 -5.77
C HIS A 42 -11.86 1.25 -6.07
N PHE A 43 -12.93 1.83 -5.49
CA PHE A 43 -13.41 3.18 -5.81
C PHE A 43 -13.00 4.23 -4.77
N GLY A 44 -12.41 3.82 -3.65
CA GLY A 44 -11.95 4.69 -2.57
C GLY A 44 -10.44 4.90 -2.53
N GLU A 45 -9.74 4.83 -3.68
CA GLU A 45 -8.32 5.16 -3.74
C GLU A 45 -8.13 6.68 -3.91
N GLU A 46 -6.91 7.16 -3.82
CA GLU A 46 -6.58 8.59 -3.91
C GLU A 46 -7.17 9.27 -5.15
N PRO A 47 -7.62 10.54 -5.06
CA PRO A 47 -8.44 11.20 -6.10
C PRO A 47 -7.83 11.22 -7.50
N LEU A 48 -6.51 11.33 -7.63
CA LEU A 48 -5.84 11.33 -8.95
C LEU A 48 -5.53 9.93 -9.47
N VAL A 49 -5.66 8.91 -8.62
CA VAL A 49 -5.44 7.49 -8.97
C VAL A 49 -6.72 6.88 -9.52
N THR A 50 -7.88 7.28 -8.97
CA THR A 50 -9.22 6.90 -9.43
C THR A 50 -10.01 8.13 -9.82
N VAL A 51 -10.32 8.27 -11.11
CA VAL A 51 -10.93 9.49 -11.66
C VAL A 51 -12.37 9.26 -12.09
N PHE A 52 -12.61 8.28 -12.97
CA PHE A 52 -13.92 7.92 -13.51
C PHE A 52 -14.27 6.44 -13.35
N GLY A 53 -13.25 5.61 -13.17
CA GLY A 53 -13.36 4.17 -12.93
C GLY A 53 -12.83 3.82 -11.55
N GLY A 54 -12.57 2.53 -11.33
CA GLY A 54 -11.93 2.05 -10.11
C GLY A 54 -10.44 1.80 -10.31
N SER A 55 -9.69 1.80 -9.23
CA SER A 55 -8.34 1.23 -9.21
C SER A 55 -8.42 -0.29 -9.31
N GLY A 56 -7.70 -0.90 -10.24
CA GLY A 56 -7.58 -2.35 -10.37
C GLY A 56 -6.68 -2.92 -9.29
N THR A 57 -7.22 -3.03 -8.09
CA THR A 57 -6.46 -3.32 -6.87
C THR A 57 -6.28 -4.81 -6.66
N ILE A 58 -5.03 -5.26 -6.48
CA ILE A 58 -4.65 -6.64 -6.14
C ILE A 58 -4.10 -6.64 -4.72
N PHE A 59 -4.81 -7.27 -3.79
CA PHE A 59 -4.41 -7.42 -2.40
C PHE A 59 -3.50 -8.65 -2.23
N LEU A 60 -2.20 -8.38 -2.09
CA LEU A 60 -1.19 -9.41 -1.89
C LEU A 60 -1.16 -9.89 -0.44
N THR A 61 -0.83 -11.16 -0.25
CA THR A 61 -0.69 -11.78 1.07
C THR A 61 0.71 -11.59 1.62
N GLY A 62 0.81 -11.38 2.94
CA GLY A 62 2.06 -11.09 3.63
C GLY A 62 2.39 -9.60 3.67
N CYS A 63 3.33 -9.22 4.53
CA CYS A 63 3.80 -7.85 4.65
C CYS A 63 5.16 -7.81 5.33
N ASN A 64 6.04 -6.91 4.90
CA ASN A 64 7.33 -6.67 5.55
C ASN A 64 7.23 -5.84 6.85
N LEU A 65 6.01 -5.39 7.22
CA LEU A 65 5.67 -4.81 8.51
C LEU A 65 4.63 -5.67 9.25
N ARG A 66 4.45 -5.43 10.55
CA ARG A 66 3.39 -6.03 11.38
C ARG A 66 2.66 -4.96 12.15
N CYS A 67 2.09 -3.99 11.42
CA CYS A 67 1.37 -2.88 12.03
C CYS A 67 0.28 -3.39 12.99
N ALA A 68 0.30 -2.88 14.23
CA ALA A 68 -0.64 -3.30 15.25
C ALA A 68 -2.09 -2.87 14.95
N PHE A 69 -2.27 -1.82 14.11
CA PHE A 69 -3.56 -1.30 13.64
C PHE A 69 -3.87 -1.69 12.19
N CYS A 70 -3.25 -2.73 11.63
CA CYS A 70 -3.43 -3.09 10.23
C CYS A 70 -4.88 -3.52 9.93
N GLN A 71 -5.58 -2.77 9.08
CA GLN A 71 -6.92 -3.12 8.62
C GLN A 71 -6.91 -4.44 7.82
N ASN A 72 -5.86 -4.67 7.04
CA ASN A 72 -5.67 -5.84 6.20
C ASN A 72 -4.97 -7.00 6.94
N TYR A 73 -5.12 -7.12 8.28
CA TYR A 73 -4.34 -8.08 9.07
C TYR A 73 -4.59 -9.54 8.68
N GLN A 74 -5.77 -9.88 8.20
CA GLN A 74 -6.14 -11.23 7.78
C GLN A 74 -5.23 -11.73 6.65
N ILE A 75 -4.92 -10.87 5.69
CA ILE A 75 -4.03 -11.19 4.57
C ILE A 75 -2.57 -10.91 4.89
N SER A 76 -2.27 -9.80 5.58
CA SER A 76 -0.89 -9.37 5.82
C SER A 76 -0.18 -10.13 6.95
N GLN A 77 -0.93 -10.68 7.92
CA GLN A 77 -0.37 -11.33 9.12
C GLN A 77 -0.92 -12.73 9.39
N GLN A 78 -2.14 -13.07 8.90
CA GLN A 78 -2.78 -14.38 9.07
C GLN A 78 -2.72 -15.24 7.81
N ASN A 79 -1.96 -14.81 6.81
CA ASN A 79 -1.61 -15.57 5.60
C ASN A 79 -2.83 -16.03 4.74
N MET A 80 -3.97 -15.31 4.82
CA MET A 80 -5.13 -15.60 4.00
C MET A 80 -4.84 -15.27 2.53
N GLY A 81 -5.22 -16.17 1.62
CA GLY A 81 -4.96 -16.05 0.20
C GLY A 81 -4.51 -17.37 -0.42
N ARG A 82 -4.21 -17.40 -1.71
CA ARG A 82 -3.62 -18.55 -2.40
C ARG A 82 -2.45 -18.15 -3.30
N ASP A 83 -1.58 -19.12 -3.58
CA ASP A 83 -0.47 -18.94 -4.50
C ASP A 83 -0.99 -18.72 -5.93
N LEU A 84 -0.34 -17.82 -6.67
CA LEU A 84 -0.63 -17.52 -8.06
C LEU A 84 0.57 -17.89 -8.93
N SER A 85 0.28 -18.50 -10.09
CA SER A 85 1.26 -18.60 -11.16
C SER A 85 1.43 -17.25 -11.86
N ARG A 86 2.46 -17.15 -12.70
CA ARG A 86 2.70 -15.96 -13.52
C ARG A 86 1.54 -15.71 -14.50
N GLU A 87 1.00 -16.78 -15.05
CA GLU A 87 -0.12 -16.78 -15.99
C GLU A 87 -1.42 -16.32 -15.31
N GLU A 88 -1.70 -16.83 -14.11
CA GLU A 88 -2.88 -16.44 -13.33
C GLU A 88 -2.83 -14.96 -12.91
N PHE A 89 -1.65 -14.47 -12.51
CA PHE A 89 -1.47 -13.05 -12.20
C PHE A 89 -1.72 -12.17 -13.42
N ALA A 90 -1.16 -12.54 -14.58
CA ALA A 90 -1.38 -11.80 -15.82
C ALA A 90 -2.87 -11.79 -16.21
N GLU A 91 -3.56 -12.93 -16.07
CA GLU A 91 -4.99 -13.05 -16.32
C GLU A 91 -5.82 -12.13 -15.39
N ILE A 92 -5.47 -12.06 -14.10
CA ILE A 92 -6.11 -11.13 -13.15
C ILE A 92 -5.94 -9.69 -13.63
N CYS A 93 -4.73 -9.29 -14.02
CA CYS A 93 -4.46 -7.95 -14.53
C CYS A 93 -5.31 -7.61 -15.77
N LEU A 94 -5.44 -8.54 -16.70
CA LEU A 94 -6.25 -8.35 -17.91
C LEU A 94 -7.74 -8.27 -17.58
N ARG A 95 -8.26 -9.12 -16.69
CA ARG A 95 -9.66 -9.03 -16.25
C ARG A 95 -9.98 -7.71 -15.56
N LEU A 96 -9.05 -7.17 -14.76
CA LEU A 96 -9.20 -5.84 -14.18
C LEU A 96 -9.24 -4.76 -15.27
N GLN A 97 -8.34 -4.83 -16.24
CA GLN A 97 -8.32 -3.93 -17.40
C GLN A 97 -9.63 -3.99 -18.19
N ASP A 98 -10.12 -5.19 -18.53
CA ASP A 98 -11.37 -5.40 -19.26
C ASP A 98 -12.61 -4.93 -18.46
N ALA A 99 -12.52 -5.00 -17.13
CA ALA A 99 -13.56 -4.48 -16.24
C ALA A 99 -13.57 -2.95 -16.12
N GLY A 100 -12.62 -2.25 -16.76
CA GLY A 100 -12.53 -0.80 -16.78
C GLY A 100 -11.69 -0.19 -15.66
N ALA A 101 -10.74 -0.94 -15.11
CA ALA A 101 -9.75 -0.39 -14.18
C ALA A 101 -8.95 0.75 -14.82
N GLU A 102 -8.56 1.74 -14.03
CA GLU A 102 -7.74 2.86 -14.49
C GLU A 102 -6.24 2.63 -14.32
N ASN A 103 -5.86 1.68 -13.49
CA ASN A 103 -4.49 1.24 -13.21
C ASN A 103 -4.51 -0.19 -12.64
N ILE A 104 -3.33 -0.80 -12.48
CA ILE A 104 -3.14 -2.00 -11.66
C ILE A 104 -2.45 -1.57 -10.38
N ASN A 105 -3.14 -1.64 -9.25
CA ASN A 105 -2.67 -1.21 -7.94
C ASN A 105 -2.27 -2.43 -7.10
N LEU A 106 -0.96 -2.57 -6.83
CA LEU A 106 -0.41 -3.66 -6.04
C LEU A 106 -0.32 -3.26 -4.58
N VAL A 107 -1.18 -3.80 -3.73
CA VAL A 107 -1.19 -3.50 -2.29
C VAL A 107 -0.24 -4.41 -1.54
N THR A 108 0.70 -3.81 -0.80
CA THR A 108 1.73 -4.48 0.02
C THR A 108 2.69 -5.35 -0.81
N PRO A 109 3.32 -4.84 -1.88
CA PRO A 109 4.11 -5.65 -2.81
C PRO A 109 5.59 -5.83 -2.43
N SER A 110 6.11 -5.06 -1.48
CA SER A 110 7.54 -4.85 -1.16
C SER A 110 8.36 -6.12 -0.87
N HIS A 111 7.70 -7.23 -0.52
CA HIS A 111 8.36 -8.48 -0.16
C HIS A 111 8.49 -9.47 -1.34
N HIS A 112 8.08 -9.05 -2.56
CA HIS A 112 8.12 -9.86 -3.77
C HIS A 112 8.60 -9.09 -5.01
N ILE A 113 9.43 -8.06 -4.85
CA ILE A 113 9.87 -7.16 -5.94
C ILE A 113 10.39 -7.93 -7.17
N PRO A 114 11.37 -8.87 -7.07
CA PRO A 114 11.90 -9.55 -8.25
C PRO A 114 10.86 -10.41 -8.96
N LEU A 115 9.98 -11.06 -8.20
CA LEU A 115 8.93 -11.90 -8.75
C LEU A 115 7.89 -11.06 -9.48
N LEU A 116 7.46 -9.95 -8.86
CA LEU A 116 6.47 -9.03 -9.45
C LEU A 116 7.00 -8.34 -10.70
N ALA A 117 8.28 -7.99 -10.77
CA ALA A 117 8.89 -7.47 -12.00
C ALA A 117 8.73 -8.46 -13.16
N GLY A 118 8.99 -9.75 -12.92
CA GLY A 118 8.78 -10.80 -13.93
C GLY A 118 7.30 -11.03 -14.29
N PHE A 119 6.40 -10.96 -13.31
CA PHE A 119 4.97 -11.17 -13.50
C PHE A 119 4.32 -9.98 -14.25
N LEU A 120 4.72 -8.75 -13.94
CA LEU A 120 4.29 -7.55 -14.67
C LEU A 120 4.79 -7.57 -16.12
N THR A 121 6.05 -8.00 -16.33
CA THR A 121 6.60 -8.16 -17.69
C THR A 121 5.76 -9.16 -18.50
N GLU A 122 5.32 -10.25 -17.91
CA GLU A 122 4.44 -11.23 -18.58
C GLU A 122 3.06 -10.62 -18.86
N ALA A 123 2.46 -9.92 -17.90
CA ALA A 123 1.18 -9.24 -18.09
C ALA A 123 1.24 -8.24 -19.26
N ARG A 124 2.34 -7.46 -19.35
CA ARG A 124 2.61 -6.55 -20.47
C ARG A 124 2.66 -7.29 -21.83
N LYS A 125 3.37 -8.42 -21.90
CA LYS A 125 3.44 -9.25 -23.13
C LYS A 125 2.08 -9.77 -23.54
N ARG A 126 1.17 -10.01 -22.59
CA ARG A 126 -0.20 -10.49 -22.84
C ARG A 126 -1.21 -9.37 -23.13
N GLY A 127 -0.79 -8.11 -23.15
CA GLY A 127 -1.62 -6.97 -23.56
C GLY A 127 -2.06 -6.05 -22.42
N LEU A 128 -1.46 -6.12 -21.24
CA LEU A 128 -1.69 -5.12 -20.20
C LEU A 128 -1.13 -3.77 -20.65
N THR A 129 -1.98 -2.75 -20.73
CA THR A 129 -1.61 -1.37 -21.13
C THR A 129 -1.73 -0.36 -20.00
N LEU A 130 -2.46 -0.70 -18.92
CA LEU A 130 -2.72 0.21 -17.80
C LEU A 130 -1.44 0.57 -17.02
N PRO A 131 -1.33 1.79 -16.48
CA PRO A 131 -0.25 2.13 -15.54
C PRO A 131 -0.30 1.20 -14.33
N VAL A 132 0.88 0.97 -13.71
CA VAL A 132 0.99 0.16 -12.49
C VAL A 132 1.28 1.08 -11.32
N CYS A 133 0.50 0.90 -10.24
CA CYS A 133 0.64 1.60 -8.97
C CYS A 133 1.26 0.66 -7.92
N TRP A 134 2.34 1.13 -7.26
CA TRP A 134 3.05 0.46 -6.18
C TRP A 134 2.58 1.00 -4.83
N ASN A 135 1.60 0.34 -4.22
CA ASN A 135 0.99 0.75 -2.97
C ASN A 135 1.69 0.06 -1.79
N SER A 136 2.68 0.72 -1.22
CA SER A 136 3.57 0.15 -0.22
C SER A 136 3.50 0.86 1.13
N SER A 137 4.09 0.25 2.14
CA SER A 137 4.27 0.89 3.45
C SER A 137 5.43 1.90 3.49
N GLY A 138 6.06 2.21 2.36
CA GLY A 138 7.29 3.00 2.31
C GLY A 138 8.53 2.29 2.87
N TYR A 139 8.40 1.04 3.31
CA TYR A 139 9.51 0.25 3.86
C TYR A 139 10.13 -0.61 2.76
N ASP A 140 10.69 0.09 1.74
CA ASP A 140 11.25 -0.49 0.53
C ASP A 140 12.78 -0.32 0.49
N SER A 141 13.46 -1.17 -0.28
CA SER A 141 14.90 -1.07 -0.49
C SER A 141 15.17 -0.43 -1.85
N PRO A 142 15.79 0.77 -1.94
CA PRO A 142 16.00 1.48 -3.21
C PRO A 142 16.60 0.61 -4.31
N HIS A 143 17.68 -0.15 -4.02
CA HIS A 143 18.31 -1.04 -5.00
C HIS A 143 17.39 -2.15 -5.54
N MET A 144 16.33 -2.49 -4.82
CA MET A 144 15.33 -3.46 -5.30
C MET A 144 14.26 -2.77 -6.15
N LEU A 145 13.95 -1.49 -5.85
CA LEU A 145 12.99 -0.70 -6.64
C LEU A 145 13.49 -0.47 -8.07
N GLU A 146 14.80 -0.45 -8.31
CA GLU A 146 15.40 -0.38 -9.64
C GLU A 146 14.90 -1.49 -10.59
N LEU A 147 14.52 -2.66 -10.06
CA LEU A 147 13.96 -3.76 -10.85
C LEU A 147 12.56 -3.45 -11.40
N LEU A 148 11.91 -2.40 -10.89
CA LEU A 148 10.57 -1.96 -11.28
C LEU A 148 10.59 -0.78 -12.24
N ASP A 149 11.78 -0.29 -12.60
CA ASP A 149 11.93 0.82 -13.55
C ASP A 149 11.26 0.48 -14.89
N GLY A 150 10.48 1.43 -15.43
CA GLY A 150 9.68 1.24 -16.63
C GLY A 150 8.47 0.30 -16.48
N LEU A 151 8.30 -0.41 -15.34
CA LEU A 151 7.15 -1.25 -15.05
C LEU A 151 6.12 -0.56 -14.16
N VAL A 152 6.58 0.18 -13.16
CA VAL A 152 5.78 0.95 -12.22
C VAL A 152 5.93 2.43 -12.52
N THR A 153 4.83 3.15 -12.61
CA THR A 153 4.83 4.60 -12.90
C THR A 153 4.19 5.43 -11.79
N ILE A 154 3.30 4.84 -10.99
CA ILE A 154 2.62 5.51 -9.89
C ILE A 154 3.10 4.87 -8.58
N TRP A 155 3.63 5.68 -7.68
CA TRP A 155 4.13 5.25 -6.39
C TRP A 155 3.24 5.81 -5.29
N LEU A 156 2.71 4.93 -4.44
CA LEU A 156 1.77 5.25 -3.37
C LEU A 156 2.29 4.74 -2.02
N PRO A 157 3.44 5.25 -1.56
CA PRO A 157 4.03 4.84 -0.28
C PRO A 157 3.34 5.51 0.90
N ASP A 158 3.23 4.78 2.02
CA ASP A 158 2.94 5.41 3.31
C ASP A 158 4.23 5.91 3.96
N PHE A 159 4.18 7.09 4.57
CA PHE A 159 5.23 7.60 5.46
C PHE A 159 4.68 7.74 6.88
N LYS A 160 4.89 6.71 7.70
CA LYS A 160 4.09 6.49 8.92
C LYS A 160 4.58 7.24 10.15
N THR A 161 5.89 7.44 10.31
CA THR A 161 6.51 8.13 11.45
C THR A 161 8.00 8.34 11.23
N LEU A 162 8.57 9.33 11.91
CA LEU A 162 10.02 9.54 12.04
C LEU A 162 10.58 9.02 13.39
N SER A 163 9.73 8.54 14.30
CA SER A 163 10.15 7.97 15.57
C SER A 163 10.52 6.48 15.44
N SER A 164 11.78 6.16 15.77
CA SER A 164 12.27 4.77 15.81
C SER A 164 11.57 3.94 16.90
N GLU A 165 11.25 4.56 18.05
CA GLU A 165 10.57 3.92 19.17
C GLU A 165 9.12 3.60 18.81
N LEU A 166 8.42 4.55 18.19
CA LEU A 166 7.05 4.36 17.74
C LEU A 166 6.97 3.29 16.65
N SER A 167 7.90 3.33 15.69
CA SER A 167 7.95 2.36 14.60
C SER A 167 8.31 0.95 15.07
N GLU A 168 9.17 0.80 16.08
CA GLU A 168 9.46 -0.48 16.72
C GLU A 168 8.23 -1.03 17.42
N SER A 169 7.53 -0.20 18.19
CA SER A 169 6.33 -0.58 18.95
C SER A 169 5.19 -0.97 18.03
N LEU A 170 4.84 -0.13 17.04
CA LEU A 170 3.65 -0.30 16.20
C LEU A 170 3.87 -1.22 15.01
N PHE A 171 5.09 -1.29 14.43
CA PHE A 171 5.36 -2.00 13.16
C PHE A 171 6.39 -3.11 13.32
N GLY A 172 7.08 -3.19 14.47
CA GLY A 172 8.20 -4.08 14.70
C GLY A 172 9.41 -3.75 13.82
N ALA A 173 9.67 -2.47 13.51
CA ALA A 173 10.70 -2.02 12.57
C ALA A 173 11.40 -0.74 13.06
N LYS A 174 12.36 -0.87 13.97
CA LYS A 174 13.08 0.26 14.53
C LYS A 174 13.77 1.15 13.48
N ASN A 175 14.24 0.55 12.40
CA ASN A 175 14.90 1.24 11.29
C ASN A 175 13.93 1.77 10.21
N TYR A 176 12.60 1.75 10.48
CA TYR A 176 11.59 2.22 9.53
C TYR A 176 11.82 3.66 9.06
N PRO A 177 12.08 4.65 9.94
CA PRO A 177 12.25 6.05 9.52
C PRO A 177 13.35 6.22 8.47
N GLU A 178 14.53 5.63 8.73
CA GLU A 178 15.67 5.75 7.83
C GLU A 178 15.47 4.99 6.50
N ALA A 179 14.86 3.82 6.57
CA ALA A 179 14.55 3.05 5.37
C ALA A 179 13.52 3.75 4.50
N SER A 180 12.46 4.29 5.12
CA SER A 180 11.40 5.00 4.39
C SER A 180 11.90 6.29 3.77
N LYS A 181 12.68 7.12 4.48
CA LYS A 181 13.30 8.32 3.90
C LYS A 181 14.08 7.97 2.63
N LYS A 182 14.93 6.94 2.67
CA LYS A 182 15.71 6.51 1.49
C LYS A 182 14.82 6.03 0.34
N ALA A 183 13.78 5.26 0.63
CA ALA A 183 12.84 4.78 -0.37
C ALA A 183 12.06 5.92 -1.02
N LEU A 184 11.52 6.85 -0.22
CA LEU A 184 10.80 8.03 -0.70
C LEU A 184 11.67 8.94 -1.56
N THR A 185 12.90 9.22 -1.10
CA THR A 185 13.86 10.03 -1.87
C THR A 185 14.11 9.39 -3.23
N TRP A 186 14.38 8.07 -3.28
CA TRP A 186 14.57 7.37 -4.55
C TRP A 186 13.32 7.44 -5.44
N MET A 187 12.13 7.21 -4.89
CA MET A 187 10.87 7.27 -5.66
C MET A 187 10.65 8.65 -6.26
N ILE A 188 10.87 9.72 -5.50
CA ILE A 188 10.70 11.11 -5.95
C ILE A 188 11.72 11.46 -7.05
N GLU A 189 12.98 11.09 -6.87
CA GLU A 189 14.05 11.42 -7.81
C GLU A 189 13.91 10.71 -9.16
N HIS A 190 13.32 9.49 -9.18
CA HIS A 190 13.19 8.69 -10.40
C HIS A 190 11.83 8.82 -11.08
N ASN A 191 10.83 9.40 -10.40
CA ASN A 191 9.46 9.46 -10.92
C ASN A 191 8.87 10.88 -10.78
N PRO A 192 9.28 11.81 -11.65
CA PRO A 192 8.72 13.17 -11.66
C PRO A 192 7.21 13.14 -11.90
N LEU A 193 6.49 14.11 -11.30
CA LEU A 193 5.04 14.22 -11.44
C LEU A 193 4.64 14.46 -12.90
N ASN A 194 3.72 13.67 -13.39
CA ASN A 194 3.03 13.84 -14.67
C ASN A 194 1.53 13.68 -14.44
N ILE A 195 0.85 14.82 -14.36
CA ILE A 195 -0.60 14.91 -14.17
C ILE A 195 -1.19 15.44 -15.47
N VAL A 196 -2.23 14.80 -15.97
CA VAL A 196 -2.95 15.20 -17.18
C VAL A 196 -4.41 15.44 -16.89
N GLN A 197 -5.03 16.33 -17.64
CA GLN A 197 -6.48 16.50 -17.60
C GLN A 197 -7.14 15.47 -18.51
N VAL A 198 -8.08 14.71 -17.98
CA VAL A 198 -8.92 13.74 -18.72
C VAL A 198 -10.37 14.19 -18.68
N GLU A 199 -11.13 13.90 -19.74
CA GLU A 199 -12.53 14.28 -19.85
C GLU A 199 -13.41 13.07 -20.16
N LYS A 200 -14.53 12.96 -19.46
CA LYS A 200 -15.56 11.96 -19.72
C LYS A 200 -16.93 12.60 -19.47
N ASP A 201 -17.85 12.44 -20.44
CA ASP A 201 -19.22 12.96 -20.38
C ASP A 201 -19.29 14.46 -20.05
N GLY A 202 -18.33 15.27 -20.56
CA GLY A 202 -18.22 16.70 -20.31
C GLY A 202 -17.63 17.09 -18.96
N VAL A 203 -17.25 16.13 -18.12
CA VAL A 203 -16.59 16.36 -16.82
C VAL A 203 -15.08 16.20 -16.98
N LYS A 204 -14.34 17.26 -16.63
CA LYS A 204 -12.87 17.27 -16.65
C LYS A 204 -12.34 16.98 -15.24
N LYS A 205 -11.35 16.13 -15.17
CA LYS A 205 -10.63 15.78 -13.93
C LYS A 205 -9.15 15.60 -14.19
N ASP A 206 -8.33 15.88 -13.17
CA ASP A 206 -6.90 15.61 -13.21
C ASP A 206 -6.64 14.15 -12.88
N LYS A 207 -5.70 13.54 -13.63
CA LYS A 207 -5.28 12.15 -13.47
C LYS A 207 -3.77 12.04 -13.44
N ILE A 208 -3.25 11.29 -12.48
CA ILE A 208 -1.83 10.97 -12.42
C ILE A 208 -1.49 9.83 -13.40
N LEU A 209 -0.48 10.06 -14.23
CA LEU A 209 0.10 9.01 -15.09
C LEU A 209 1.43 8.49 -14.56
N GLN A 210 2.19 9.37 -13.87
CA GLN A 210 3.46 9.06 -13.24
C GLN A 210 3.68 9.98 -12.05
N GLY A 211 4.36 9.47 -11.02
CA GLY A 211 4.76 10.27 -9.87
C GLY A 211 4.55 9.56 -8.54
N VAL A 212 4.72 10.33 -7.48
CA VAL A 212 4.64 9.83 -6.10
C VAL A 212 3.52 10.54 -5.35
N ILE A 213 2.66 9.77 -4.68
CA ILE A 213 1.66 10.25 -3.72
C ILE A 213 2.04 9.67 -2.36
N ILE A 214 2.51 10.51 -1.46
CA ILE A 214 2.97 10.08 -0.13
C ILE A 214 1.82 10.22 0.86
N ARG A 215 1.42 9.09 1.45
CA ARG A 215 0.33 9.05 2.41
C ARG A 215 0.86 9.10 3.84
N HIS A 216 0.23 9.91 4.67
CA HIS A 216 0.46 9.92 6.12
C HIS A 216 -0.85 9.77 6.86
N LEU A 217 -0.95 8.75 7.72
CA LEU A 217 -2.10 8.53 8.60
C LEU A 217 -1.80 9.15 9.97
N PHE A 218 -2.60 10.14 10.37
CA PHE A 218 -2.58 10.66 11.72
C PHE A 218 -2.97 9.58 12.73
N LEU A 219 -2.18 9.45 13.78
CA LEU A 219 -2.44 8.53 14.88
C LEU A 219 -2.93 9.33 16.10
N PRO A 220 -4.13 9.03 16.66
CA PRO A 220 -4.67 9.79 17.80
C PRO A 220 -3.72 9.88 18.98
N GLY A 221 -3.59 11.10 19.52
CA GLY A 221 -2.66 11.42 20.58
C GLY A 221 -1.20 11.61 20.13
N ARG A 222 -0.92 11.66 18.80
CA ARG A 222 0.44 11.74 18.23
C ARG A 222 0.62 12.92 17.28
N PHE A 223 0.13 14.09 17.68
CA PHE A 223 0.16 15.30 16.85
C PHE A 223 1.59 15.69 16.47
N MET A 224 2.53 15.69 17.42
CA MET A 224 3.92 16.11 17.16
C MET A 224 4.63 15.19 16.19
N GLU A 225 4.37 13.88 16.22
CA GLU A 225 4.94 12.94 15.24
C GLU A 225 4.43 13.21 13.82
N THR A 226 3.18 13.67 13.68
CA THR A 226 2.64 14.13 12.37
C THR A 226 3.31 15.42 11.94
N ALA A 227 3.50 16.40 12.85
CA ALA A 227 4.22 17.63 12.55
C ALA A 227 5.65 17.33 12.07
N ASP A 228 6.39 16.46 12.77
CA ASP A 228 7.74 16.05 12.35
C ASP A 228 7.75 15.44 10.93
N VAL A 229 6.76 14.61 10.61
CA VAL A 229 6.62 14.02 9.28
C VAL A 229 6.33 15.10 8.22
N LEU A 230 5.43 16.04 8.50
CA LEU A 230 5.11 17.15 7.60
C LEU A 230 6.31 18.09 7.40
N ASP A 231 7.10 18.35 8.43
CA ASP A 231 8.36 19.09 8.32
C ASP A 231 9.32 18.44 7.32
N TRP A 232 9.50 17.13 7.44
CA TRP A 232 10.36 16.41 6.51
C TRP A 232 9.79 16.44 5.08
N LEU A 233 8.47 16.25 4.93
CA LEU A 233 7.80 16.28 3.62
C LEU A 233 7.90 17.66 2.98
N LYS A 234 7.71 18.74 3.74
CA LYS A 234 7.87 20.12 3.22
C LYS A 234 9.28 20.36 2.68
N GLN A 235 10.30 19.89 3.39
CA GLN A 235 11.70 20.10 2.99
C GLN A 235 12.14 19.24 1.80
N ASN A 236 11.56 18.04 1.61
CA ASN A 236 12.09 17.04 0.69
C ASN A 236 11.16 16.68 -0.47
N ALA A 237 9.84 16.86 -0.31
CA ALA A 237 8.82 16.36 -1.23
C ALA A 237 7.92 17.45 -1.84
N ASP A 238 7.86 18.65 -1.25
CA ASP A 238 6.98 19.74 -1.73
C ASP A 238 7.30 20.12 -3.17
N GLY A 239 6.26 20.27 -3.99
CA GLY A 239 6.38 20.52 -5.44
C GLY A 239 6.89 19.34 -6.28
N LYS A 240 7.31 18.22 -5.64
CA LYS A 240 7.88 17.03 -6.32
C LYS A 240 7.01 15.80 -6.17
N ALA A 241 6.20 15.73 -5.12
CA ALA A 241 5.26 14.67 -4.82
C ALA A 241 3.94 15.26 -4.32
N ILE A 242 2.87 14.49 -4.41
CA ILE A 242 1.59 14.82 -3.81
C ILE A 242 1.60 14.29 -2.38
N ILE A 243 1.12 15.09 -1.44
CA ILE A 243 0.97 14.71 -0.04
C ILE A 243 -0.50 14.35 0.21
N SER A 244 -0.75 13.20 0.82
CA SER A 244 -2.10 12.79 1.26
C SER A 244 -2.09 12.58 2.77
N LEU A 245 -2.69 13.51 3.51
CA LEU A 245 -2.87 13.43 4.95
C LEU A 245 -4.25 12.85 5.27
N MET A 246 -4.27 11.78 6.06
CA MET A 246 -5.50 11.06 6.42
C MET A 246 -5.78 11.20 7.92
N SER A 247 -6.97 11.66 8.29
CA SER A 247 -7.47 11.70 9.67
C SER A 247 -8.33 10.49 10.04
N GLN A 248 -8.44 9.50 9.18
CA GLN A 248 -9.39 8.37 9.32
C GLN A 248 -8.76 7.15 10.04
N TYR A 249 -8.01 7.37 11.13
CA TYR A 249 -7.60 6.24 11.96
C TYR A 249 -8.83 5.52 12.53
N THR A 250 -8.89 4.21 12.31
CA THR A 250 -10.01 3.39 12.78
C THR A 250 -9.49 2.22 13.62
N PRO A 251 -9.94 2.08 14.89
CA PRO A 251 -9.66 0.90 15.69
C PRO A 251 -10.16 -0.37 15.01
N VAL A 252 -9.27 -1.35 14.83
CA VAL A 252 -9.60 -2.60 14.13
C VAL A 252 -10.04 -3.67 15.12
N PRO A 253 -11.21 -4.31 14.90
CA PRO A 253 -11.68 -5.42 15.74
C PRO A 253 -10.94 -6.72 15.37
N PHE A 254 -9.74 -6.91 15.91
CA PHE A 254 -8.91 -8.06 15.62
C PHE A 254 -9.48 -9.37 16.13
N LYS A 255 -9.36 -10.41 15.31
CA LYS A 255 -9.60 -11.81 15.69
C LYS A 255 -8.27 -12.58 15.64
N GLY A 256 -8.00 -13.39 16.66
CA GLY A 256 -6.75 -14.15 16.74
C GLY A 256 -6.63 -14.87 18.09
N THR A 257 -5.47 -15.46 18.34
CA THR A 257 -5.15 -16.08 19.63
C THR A 257 -4.98 -15.03 20.72
N GLU A 258 -5.16 -15.40 21.99
CA GLU A 258 -4.96 -14.47 23.11
C GLU A 258 -3.54 -13.88 23.13
N ALA A 259 -2.54 -14.64 22.75
CA ALA A 259 -1.16 -14.16 22.65
C ALA A 259 -0.99 -13.06 21.57
N GLU A 260 -1.65 -13.22 20.41
CA GLU A 260 -1.66 -12.20 19.35
C GLU A 260 -2.39 -10.95 19.80
N LEU A 261 -3.55 -11.09 20.43
CA LEU A 261 -4.34 -9.99 20.96
C LEU A 261 -3.60 -9.23 22.05
N ALA A 262 -2.94 -9.94 22.98
CA ALA A 262 -2.12 -9.33 24.03
C ALA A 262 -0.94 -8.54 23.46
N ARG A 263 -0.26 -9.09 22.45
CA ARG A 263 0.83 -8.39 21.74
C ARG A 263 0.32 -7.10 21.08
N ARG A 264 -0.85 -7.14 20.41
CA ARG A 264 -1.45 -5.97 19.77
C ARG A 264 -1.86 -4.91 20.79
N ARG A 265 -2.53 -5.31 21.89
CA ARG A 265 -2.88 -4.38 22.97
C ARG A 265 -1.65 -3.67 23.53
N LYS A 266 -0.54 -4.42 23.76
CA LYS A 266 0.74 -3.83 24.16
C LYS A 266 1.29 -2.86 23.12
N ALA A 267 1.29 -3.22 21.86
CA ALA A 267 1.79 -2.34 20.79
C ALA A 267 0.94 -1.07 20.65
N LEU A 268 -0.38 -1.19 20.72
CA LEU A 268 -1.32 -0.06 20.63
C LEU A 268 -1.34 0.85 21.85
N SER A 269 -0.74 0.45 22.99
CA SER A 269 -0.70 1.30 24.19
C SER A 269 0.13 2.59 24.04
N VAL A 270 0.89 2.71 22.96
CA VAL A 270 1.67 3.92 22.65
C VAL A 270 0.88 4.98 21.90
N ILE A 271 -0.35 4.69 21.51
CA ILE A 271 -1.29 5.64 20.88
C ILE A 271 -2.64 5.61 21.61
N GLU A 272 -3.49 6.56 21.33
CA GLU A 272 -4.89 6.52 21.77
C GLU A 272 -5.70 5.72 20.74
N ASN A 273 -5.95 4.43 21.02
CA ASN A 273 -6.64 3.54 20.09
C ASN A 273 -8.16 3.83 20.00
N ARG A 274 -8.50 4.99 19.46
CA ARG A 274 -9.85 5.52 19.23
C ARG A 274 -9.92 6.24 17.86
N LEU A 275 -11.09 6.62 17.43
CA LEU A 275 -11.24 7.53 16.28
C LEU A 275 -10.59 8.89 16.59
N VAL A 276 -10.13 9.57 15.56
CA VAL A 276 -9.72 10.97 15.61
C VAL A 276 -10.92 11.81 16.07
N ASN A 277 -10.70 12.77 16.96
CA ASN A 277 -11.75 13.67 17.40
C ASN A 277 -11.73 15.00 16.64
N THR A 278 -12.79 15.80 16.80
CA THR A 278 -12.94 17.08 16.09
C THR A 278 -11.89 18.13 16.45
N THR A 279 -11.32 18.10 17.65
CA THR A 279 -10.23 19.00 18.06
C THR A 279 -8.95 18.61 17.30
N GLU A 280 -8.59 17.33 17.29
CA GLU A 280 -7.43 16.86 16.55
C GLU A 280 -7.56 17.13 15.04
N ASP A 281 -8.77 16.97 14.46
CA ASP A 281 -9.02 17.29 13.06
C ASP A 281 -8.86 18.80 12.78
N ALA A 282 -9.33 19.67 13.68
CA ALA A 282 -9.15 21.11 13.56
C ALA A 282 -7.67 21.50 13.65
N ASP A 283 -6.94 20.94 14.64
CA ASP A 283 -5.50 21.19 14.80
C ASP A 283 -4.69 20.72 13.56
N LEU A 284 -5.09 19.59 12.93
CA LEU A 284 -4.46 19.10 11.70
C LEU A 284 -4.72 20.03 10.52
N ARG A 285 -5.93 20.61 10.39
CA ARG A 285 -6.24 21.58 9.35
C ARG A 285 -5.43 22.86 9.50
N ASP A 286 -5.37 23.40 10.72
CA ASP A 286 -4.53 24.57 11.02
C ASP A 286 -3.05 24.28 10.70
N LEU A 287 -2.59 23.07 10.98
CA LEU A 287 -1.22 22.65 10.69
C LEU A 287 -0.94 22.61 9.19
N ILE A 288 -1.80 21.96 8.38
CA ILE A 288 -1.61 21.87 6.92
C ILE A 288 -1.73 23.24 6.25
N ASP A 289 -2.61 24.12 6.73
CA ASP A 289 -2.74 25.49 6.23
C ASP A 289 -1.44 26.30 6.48
N ALA A 290 -0.79 26.07 7.62
CA ALA A 290 0.50 26.70 7.95
C ALA A 290 1.66 26.21 7.06
N TYR A 291 1.63 24.95 6.59
CA TYR A 291 2.67 24.41 5.71
C TYR A 291 2.54 24.87 4.26
N ASP A 292 1.33 25.16 3.77
CA ASP A 292 1.07 25.62 2.41
C ASP A 292 1.76 24.73 1.35
N PHE A 293 1.43 23.44 1.32
CA PHE A 293 1.97 22.49 0.35
C PHE A 293 1.42 22.79 -1.06
N GLU A 294 2.26 22.67 -2.08
CA GLU A 294 1.84 22.87 -3.48
C GLU A 294 0.79 21.83 -3.92
N TYR A 295 0.95 20.58 -3.49
CA TYR A 295 0.01 19.49 -3.78
C TYR A 295 -0.34 18.74 -2.51
N LEU A 296 -1.52 18.97 -1.96
CA LEU A 296 -2.00 18.29 -0.76
C LEU A 296 -3.45 17.84 -0.92
N PHE A 297 -3.72 16.60 -0.52
CA PHE A 297 -5.06 16.10 -0.25
C PHE A 297 -5.22 15.87 1.24
N TYR A 298 -6.35 16.30 1.77
CA TYR A 298 -6.76 15.99 3.12
C TYR A 298 -7.99 15.11 3.09
N GLN A 299 -7.88 13.93 3.70
CA GLN A 299 -9.01 13.03 3.86
C GLN A 299 -9.77 13.43 5.13
N ASP A 300 -10.98 13.96 4.93
CA ASP A 300 -11.83 14.49 5.99
C ASP A 300 -12.15 13.45 7.06
N LEU A 301 -12.37 13.94 8.28
CA LEU A 301 -12.80 13.14 9.42
C LEU A 301 -14.11 12.40 9.08
N SER A 302 -14.15 11.11 9.34
CA SER A 302 -15.35 10.29 9.23
C SER A 302 -15.51 9.41 10.47
N THR A 303 -16.73 9.29 10.93
CA THR A 303 -17.13 8.38 12.00
C THR A 303 -17.57 7.01 11.49
N ASP A 304 -17.65 6.86 10.16
CA ASP A 304 -17.98 5.58 9.52
C ASP A 304 -16.81 4.60 9.63
N THR A 305 -17.12 3.33 9.77
CA THR A 305 -16.15 2.22 9.85
C THR A 305 -16.41 1.14 8.81
N ASP A 306 -17.35 1.36 7.89
CA ASP A 306 -17.78 0.38 6.89
C ASP A 306 -16.73 0.08 5.82
N TRP A 307 -15.64 0.86 5.79
CA TRP A 307 -14.49 0.60 4.91
C TRP A 307 -13.57 -0.54 5.39
N LEU A 308 -13.72 -1.02 6.65
CA LEU A 308 -12.89 -2.11 7.16
C LEU A 308 -13.16 -3.40 6.38
N PRO A 309 -12.15 -4.01 5.74
CA PRO A 309 -12.36 -5.21 4.96
C PRO A 309 -12.54 -6.45 5.83
N ASP A 310 -13.32 -7.41 5.33
CA ASP A 310 -13.36 -8.77 5.84
C ASP A 310 -13.04 -9.77 4.72
N PHE A 311 -11.78 -10.18 4.61
CA PHE A 311 -11.29 -11.06 3.56
C PHE A 311 -11.77 -12.53 3.69
N THR A 312 -12.56 -12.85 4.75
CA THR A 312 -13.27 -14.13 4.82
C THR A 312 -14.50 -14.17 3.91
N ARG A 313 -14.97 -12.99 3.46
CA ARG A 313 -16.14 -12.85 2.61
C ARG A 313 -15.73 -12.81 1.12
N PRO A 314 -16.53 -13.36 0.19
CA PRO A 314 -16.30 -13.21 -1.24
C PRO A 314 -16.30 -11.74 -1.71
N GLN A 315 -17.02 -10.86 -1.01
CA GLN A 315 -17.02 -9.41 -1.15
C GLN A 315 -16.48 -8.79 0.15
N PRO A 316 -15.14 -8.56 0.25
CA PRO A 316 -14.52 -8.06 1.48
C PRO A 316 -14.92 -6.65 1.88
N PHE A 317 -15.21 -5.79 0.91
CA PHE A 317 -15.60 -4.39 1.09
C PHE A 317 -17.08 -4.19 0.81
N SER A 318 -17.65 -3.04 1.20
CA SER A 318 -18.98 -2.67 0.75
C SER A 318 -19.05 -2.54 -0.79
N ASN A 319 -20.22 -2.76 -1.38
CA ASN A 319 -20.41 -2.63 -2.83
C ASN A 319 -20.18 -1.21 -3.35
N ALA A 320 -20.29 -0.20 -2.48
CA ALA A 320 -19.96 1.18 -2.84
C ALA A 320 -18.45 1.39 -2.99
N LEU A 321 -17.63 0.63 -2.24
CA LEU A 321 -16.17 0.78 -2.21
C LEU A 321 -15.47 -0.13 -3.20
N ALA A 322 -16.00 -1.32 -3.50
CA ALA A 322 -15.32 -2.25 -4.39
C ALA A 322 -16.27 -3.19 -5.14
N LYS A 323 -15.83 -3.57 -6.34
CA LYS A 323 -16.41 -4.66 -7.14
C LYS A 323 -15.38 -5.75 -7.34
N VAL A 324 -15.56 -6.93 -6.72
CA VAL A 324 -14.64 -8.06 -6.82
C VAL A 324 -14.61 -8.61 -8.24
N ILE A 325 -13.42 -8.84 -8.76
CA ILE A 325 -13.13 -9.45 -10.06
C ILE A 325 -12.54 -10.85 -9.90
N TRP A 326 -11.82 -11.09 -8.82
CA TRP A 326 -11.27 -12.38 -8.44
C TRP A 326 -11.10 -12.49 -6.93
N HIS A 327 -11.37 -13.69 -6.40
CA HIS A 327 -11.22 -14.00 -4.97
C HIS A 327 -10.43 -15.31 -4.80
N TRP A 328 -9.60 -15.42 -3.78
CA TRP A 328 -8.71 -16.56 -3.54
C TRP A 328 -9.41 -17.93 -3.43
N ASN A 329 -10.69 -17.94 -3.12
CA ASN A 329 -11.52 -19.17 -3.09
C ASN A 329 -11.99 -19.61 -4.49
N GLU A 330 -11.77 -18.80 -5.54
CA GLU A 330 -12.19 -19.14 -6.89
C GLU A 330 -11.11 -19.98 -7.58
N ASN A 331 -11.54 -21.08 -8.19
CA ASN A 331 -10.68 -21.80 -9.12
C ASN A 331 -10.70 -21.08 -10.47
N PHE A 332 -9.51 -20.81 -11.03
CA PHE A 332 -9.43 -20.42 -12.43
C PHE A 332 -9.91 -21.59 -13.28
N THR A 333 -11.13 -21.50 -13.82
CA THR A 333 -11.57 -22.35 -14.91
C THR A 333 -10.95 -21.83 -16.21
N THR A 334 -9.63 -21.84 -16.29
CA THR A 334 -8.93 -21.48 -17.52
C THR A 334 -8.69 -22.72 -18.34
N LYS A 335 -9.36 -22.79 -19.48
CA LYS A 335 -8.73 -23.37 -20.66
C LYS A 335 -7.73 -22.32 -21.16
N PHE A 336 -6.45 -22.52 -20.87
CA PHE A 336 -5.34 -21.81 -21.51
C PHE A 336 -5.17 -22.30 -22.94
#